data_a3535bbfa21d3f98767621e0a940665d
#
_entry.id   a3535bbfa21d3f98767621e0a940665d
#
_cell.length_a   1.000
_cell.length_b   1.000
_cell.length_c   1.000
_cell.angle_alpha   90.00
_cell.angle_beta   90.00
_cell.angle_gamma   90.00
#
_symmetry.space_group_name_H-M   'P 1'
#
loop_
_entity.id
_entity.type
_entity.pdbx_description
1 polymer ?
#
loop_
_entity_poly.entity_id
_entity_poly.type
_entity_poly.pdbx_seq_one_letter_code
_entity_poly.pdbx_strand_id
1 'polypeptide(L)'
;MDLQRVAELALTALKREGADASQVIASRTALTEVNINLSEPSLLRSTQSQKLTLLGLWDGRKASTELSDLTPEALSVAASALRADAAAAPQDAANGVSSGQGIAIVRGPLESDLSALTDAAAELLEFRASQTPSMTIEEGVASHTRAEAQLLTSGGSHLSRTLGWYGLSVFGTARGPGRDGTVRSSSFNYGGGETEDLRSAPASSRFGVGDMMRELTRSIETKGIADCFGGKFTGDVVLTPMAVATLLEWLHEQVRDMALISGSSVYRDRVGEVIASPLLYLSSRFDGPGIAAISADGFVAPPLQLLNAGRLTTLTPSFYGSRKTGLSHVPTVASGWQLASGATPLADLMQGVHRGAVVGRLSMGNPASNGDFSGVIKNSFAINNGEVGAALSETMINGNVAHMLRDVVAVSAERIDTGGWCMPWVRVSGLHFS
;
A
#
# COMPACT_ATOMS: atom_id res chain seq x y z
N MET A 1 4.51 31.27 -2.54
CA MET A 1 5.91 31.25 -3.00
C MET A 1 6.08 30.05 -3.90
N ASP A 2 6.93 30.11 -4.92
CA ASP A 2 7.22 28.97 -5.80
C ASP A 2 8.04 27.92 -5.03
N LEU A 3 7.66 26.63 -5.13
CA LEU A 3 8.28 25.52 -4.37
C LEU A 3 9.75 25.34 -4.73
N GLN A 4 10.11 25.52 -5.99
CA GLN A 4 11.51 25.43 -6.41
C GLN A 4 12.34 26.51 -5.72
N ARG A 5 11.85 27.74 -5.68
CA ARG A 5 12.54 28.87 -5.02
C ARG A 5 12.70 28.63 -3.50
N VAL A 6 11.68 28.05 -2.85
CA VAL A 6 11.75 27.67 -1.44
C VAL A 6 12.86 26.63 -1.22
N ALA A 7 12.89 25.58 -2.06
CA ALA A 7 13.88 24.52 -1.95
C ALA A 7 15.32 25.05 -2.19
N GLU A 8 15.54 25.97 -3.15
CA GLU A 8 16.81 26.62 -3.40
C GLU A 8 17.29 27.46 -2.20
N LEU A 9 16.36 28.24 -1.59
CA LEU A 9 16.66 29.01 -0.38
C LEU A 9 17.05 28.12 0.78
N ALA A 10 16.33 27.01 0.96
CA ALA A 10 16.61 26.05 2.01
C ALA A 10 17.95 25.34 1.84
N LEU A 11 18.31 24.92 0.61
CA LEU A 11 19.66 24.41 0.32
C LEU A 11 20.75 25.43 0.62
N THR A 12 20.49 26.70 0.28
CA THR A 12 21.42 27.79 0.57
C THR A 12 21.59 28.00 2.08
N ALA A 13 20.52 27.91 2.86
CA ALA A 13 20.57 28.01 4.32
C ALA A 13 21.39 26.86 4.92
N LEU A 14 21.15 25.61 4.53
CA LEU A 14 21.95 24.46 4.99
C LEU A 14 23.43 24.58 4.62
N LYS A 15 23.73 25.06 3.42
CA LYS A 15 25.11 25.32 2.98
C LYS A 15 25.81 26.41 3.84
N ARG A 16 25.11 27.48 4.22
CA ARG A 16 25.64 28.53 5.11
C ARG A 16 25.95 28.00 6.49
N GLU A 17 25.18 27.02 6.99
CA GLU A 17 25.45 26.32 8.25
C GLU A 17 26.57 25.26 8.11
N GLY A 18 27.22 25.18 6.97
CA GLY A 18 28.36 24.29 6.72
C GLY A 18 28.01 22.84 6.51
N ALA A 19 26.81 22.54 6.02
CA ALA A 19 26.44 21.16 5.63
C ALA A 19 27.32 20.67 4.47
N ASP A 20 27.97 19.51 4.64
CA ASP A 20 28.78 18.84 3.61
C ASP A 20 27.90 18.33 2.47
N ALA A 21 26.69 17.84 2.82
CA ALA A 21 25.67 17.45 1.87
C ALA A 21 24.27 17.74 2.43
N SER A 22 23.32 18.00 1.54
CA SER A 22 21.95 18.31 1.94
C SER A 22 20.94 17.90 0.89
N GLN A 23 19.74 17.57 1.36
CA GLN A 23 18.55 17.31 0.54
C GLN A 23 17.38 18.11 1.07
N VAL A 24 16.60 18.66 0.17
CA VAL A 24 15.41 19.43 0.49
C VAL A 24 14.25 18.92 -0.35
N ILE A 25 13.10 18.73 0.29
CA ILE A 25 11.84 18.42 -0.39
C ILE A 25 10.81 19.49 -0.03
N ALA A 26 10.47 20.36 -0.98
CA ALA A 26 9.39 21.32 -0.85
C ALA A 26 8.14 20.74 -1.50
N SER A 27 7.03 20.65 -0.78
CA SER A 27 5.78 20.06 -1.28
C SER A 27 4.55 20.90 -0.95
N ARG A 28 3.54 20.78 -1.79
CA ARG A 28 2.20 21.34 -1.61
C ARG A 28 1.18 20.27 -1.98
N THR A 29 0.15 20.14 -1.17
CA THR A 29 -0.98 19.25 -1.44
C THR A 29 -2.27 20.04 -1.34
N ALA A 30 -3.10 19.95 -2.37
CA ALA A 30 -4.49 20.42 -2.36
C ALA A 30 -5.38 19.17 -2.38
N LEU A 31 -6.30 19.09 -1.43
CA LEU A 31 -7.27 18.01 -1.28
C LEU A 31 -8.67 18.59 -1.28
N THR A 32 -9.55 18.06 -2.13
CA THR A 32 -10.99 18.28 -2.09
C THR A 32 -11.67 16.95 -1.85
N GLU A 33 -12.58 16.89 -0.88
CA GLU A 33 -13.23 15.64 -0.50
C GLU A 33 -14.71 15.82 -0.17
N VAL A 34 -15.49 14.81 -0.52
CA VAL A 34 -16.88 14.60 -0.12
C VAL A 34 -16.90 13.40 0.80
N ASN A 35 -17.39 13.59 2.01
CA ASN A 35 -17.38 12.57 3.05
C ASN A 35 -18.80 12.05 3.29
N ILE A 36 -18.88 10.74 3.53
CA ILE A 36 -20.06 10.02 4.01
C ILE A 36 -19.76 9.59 5.45
N ASN A 37 -20.69 9.81 6.36
CA ASN A 37 -20.62 9.32 7.72
C ASN A 37 -21.96 8.69 8.11
N LEU A 38 -21.93 7.48 8.67
CA LEU A 38 -23.10 6.70 9.06
C LEU A 38 -24.17 6.59 7.95
N SER A 39 -23.69 6.41 6.71
CA SER A 39 -24.49 6.31 5.48
C SER A 39 -25.26 7.58 5.09
N GLU A 40 -24.79 8.74 5.52
CA GLU A 40 -25.34 10.05 5.15
C GLU A 40 -24.21 10.95 4.67
N PRO A 41 -24.49 11.86 3.69
CA PRO A 41 -23.52 12.89 3.33
C PRO A 41 -23.19 13.75 4.55
N SER A 42 -21.91 13.99 4.84
CA SER A 42 -21.53 14.66 6.08
C SER A 42 -20.74 15.94 5.88
N LEU A 43 -19.74 15.94 5.00
CA LEU A 43 -18.81 17.05 4.85
C LEU A 43 -18.34 17.17 3.40
N LEU A 44 -18.30 18.41 2.91
CA LEU A 44 -17.54 18.81 1.73
C LEU A 44 -16.48 19.80 2.19
N ARG A 45 -15.22 19.51 1.92
CA ARG A 45 -14.14 20.45 2.24
C ARG A 45 -13.04 20.45 1.20
N SER A 46 -12.34 21.58 1.15
CA SER A 46 -11.07 21.71 0.43
C SER A 46 -10.02 22.20 1.40
N THR A 47 -8.86 21.57 1.38
CA THR A 47 -7.71 21.93 2.21
C THR A 47 -6.48 22.09 1.36
N GLN A 48 -5.59 22.98 1.79
CA GLN A 48 -4.25 23.10 1.21
C GLN A 48 -3.22 23.00 2.35
N SER A 49 -2.20 22.23 2.11
CA SER A 49 -1.06 22.13 3.01
C SER A 49 0.24 22.30 2.24
N GLN A 50 1.24 22.81 2.93
CA GLN A 50 2.61 22.88 2.42
C GLN A 50 3.56 22.36 3.45
N LYS A 51 4.63 21.72 2.98
CA LYS A 51 5.63 21.12 3.83
C LYS A 51 7.00 21.23 3.18
N LEU A 52 8.00 21.49 4.01
CA LEU A 52 9.39 21.46 3.63
C LEU A 52 10.11 20.46 4.52
N THR A 53 10.73 19.47 3.91
CA THR A 53 11.60 18.52 4.62
C THR A 53 13.05 18.92 4.34
N LEU A 54 13.82 19.16 5.40
CA LEU A 54 15.24 19.46 5.37
C LEU A 54 16.03 18.25 5.86
N LEU A 55 17.07 17.87 5.15
CA LEU A 55 18.08 16.91 5.57
C LEU A 55 19.46 17.51 5.34
N GLY A 56 20.28 17.50 6.38
CA GLY A 56 21.66 17.95 6.31
C GLY A 56 22.63 16.90 6.87
N LEU A 57 23.82 16.87 6.31
CA LEU A 57 24.94 16.03 6.74
C LEU A 57 26.13 16.92 7.15
N TRP A 58 26.68 16.64 8.31
CA TRP A 58 27.90 17.28 8.83
C TRP A 58 28.83 16.20 9.38
N ASP A 59 30.01 16.06 8.79
CA ASP A 59 30.99 15.02 9.17
C ASP A 59 30.35 13.61 9.27
N GLY A 60 29.54 13.24 8.26
CA GLY A 60 28.83 11.97 8.23
C GLY A 60 27.66 11.85 9.21
N ARG A 61 27.35 12.87 10.02
CA ARG A 61 26.22 12.92 10.95
C ARG A 61 25.01 13.50 10.28
N LYS A 62 23.86 12.81 10.39
CA LYS A 62 22.62 13.18 9.72
C LYS A 62 21.61 13.77 10.69
N ALA A 63 21.03 14.91 10.33
CA ALA A 63 19.81 15.41 10.94
C ALA A 63 18.77 15.76 9.89
N SER A 64 17.49 15.67 10.26
CA SER A 64 16.38 16.06 9.40
C SER A 64 15.24 16.67 10.21
N THR A 65 14.52 17.61 9.60
CA THR A 65 13.34 18.23 10.20
C THR A 65 12.28 18.55 9.13
N GLU A 66 11.05 18.79 9.58
CA GLU A 66 9.94 19.21 8.74
C GLU A 66 9.39 20.55 9.21
N LEU A 67 9.05 21.41 8.25
CA LEU A 67 8.51 22.75 8.47
C LEU A 67 7.24 22.94 7.66
N SER A 68 6.30 23.70 8.19
CA SER A 68 5.15 24.26 7.47
C SER A 68 5.28 25.74 7.20
N ASP A 69 6.10 26.44 7.98
CA ASP A 69 6.48 27.84 7.75
C ASP A 69 7.68 27.91 6.79
N LEU A 70 7.47 28.51 5.63
CA LEU A 70 8.45 28.60 4.55
C LEU A 70 9.10 29.97 4.42
N THR A 71 9.02 30.81 5.47
CA THR A 71 9.68 32.13 5.50
C THR A 71 11.20 31.97 5.57
N PRO A 72 11.97 32.90 4.99
CA PRO A 72 13.44 32.85 5.06
C PRO A 72 13.98 32.80 6.49
N GLU A 73 13.31 33.43 7.43
CA GLU A 73 13.64 33.44 8.86
C GLU A 73 13.48 32.05 9.46
N ALA A 74 12.35 31.38 9.21
CA ALA A 74 12.08 30.00 9.66
C ALA A 74 13.09 29.01 9.07
N LEU A 75 13.44 29.16 7.78
CA LEU A 75 14.47 28.34 7.13
C LEU A 75 15.84 28.50 7.78
N SER A 76 16.24 29.73 8.12
CA SER A 76 17.52 29.98 8.77
C SER A 76 17.60 29.39 10.19
N VAL A 77 16.52 29.57 10.96
CA VAL A 77 16.41 29.00 12.32
C VAL A 77 16.45 27.47 12.25
N ALA A 78 15.72 26.86 11.34
CA ALA A 78 15.70 25.41 11.18
C ALA A 78 17.04 24.85 10.72
N ALA A 79 17.74 25.50 9.81
CA ALA A 79 19.04 25.05 9.36
C ALA A 79 20.10 25.09 10.51
N SER A 80 20.07 26.15 11.35
CA SER A 80 20.95 26.26 12.52
C SER A 80 20.60 25.20 13.58
N ALA A 81 19.31 24.95 13.85
CA ALA A 81 18.87 23.88 14.75
C ALA A 81 19.32 22.49 14.26
N LEU A 82 19.17 22.22 12.96
CA LEU A 82 19.62 20.96 12.36
C LEU A 82 21.11 20.71 12.52
N ARG A 83 21.94 21.74 12.41
CA ARG A 83 23.38 21.63 12.66
C ARG A 83 23.64 21.20 14.11
N ALA A 84 22.93 21.78 15.07
CA ALA A 84 23.07 21.43 16.48
C ALA A 84 22.57 19.95 16.72
N ASP A 85 21.48 19.56 16.14
CA ASP A 85 20.96 18.17 16.22
C ASP A 85 21.94 17.18 15.62
N ALA A 86 22.54 17.50 14.47
CA ALA A 86 23.52 16.66 13.82
C ALA A 86 24.77 16.45 14.71
N ALA A 87 25.18 17.45 15.50
CA ALA A 87 26.31 17.31 16.41
C ALA A 87 26.07 16.20 17.46
N ALA A 88 24.83 15.93 17.85
CA ALA A 88 24.44 14.88 18.78
C ALA A 88 24.18 13.51 18.08
N ALA A 89 24.06 13.49 16.77
CA ALA A 89 23.79 12.28 16.03
C ALA A 89 25.05 11.39 15.87
N PRO A 90 24.91 10.06 15.71
CA PRO A 90 26.05 9.20 15.43
C PRO A 90 26.62 9.48 14.04
N GLN A 91 27.95 9.43 13.94
CA GLN A 91 28.62 9.47 12.65
C GLN A 91 28.41 8.17 11.89
N ASP A 92 28.03 8.26 10.62
CA ASP A 92 27.83 7.10 9.75
C ASP A 92 28.26 7.43 8.32
N ALA A 93 29.31 6.77 7.85
CA ALA A 93 29.85 6.93 6.51
C ALA A 93 28.88 6.49 5.39
N ALA A 94 27.83 5.75 5.73
CA ALA A 94 26.79 5.35 4.76
C ALA A 94 25.80 6.49 4.45
N ASN A 95 25.73 7.52 5.28
CA ASN A 95 24.89 8.68 4.99
C ASN A 95 25.32 9.37 3.68
N GLY A 96 24.37 9.87 2.94
CA GLY A 96 24.61 10.57 1.67
C GLY A 96 23.31 11.07 1.05
N VAL A 97 23.43 11.84 -0.01
CA VAL A 97 22.33 12.35 -0.83
C VAL A 97 22.57 11.99 -2.30
N SER A 98 21.50 11.98 -3.10
CA SER A 98 21.63 11.74 -4.53
C SER A 98 22.41 12.84 -5.25
N SER A 99 23.00 12.50 -6.38
CA SER A 99 23.72 13.44 -7.24
C SER A 99 23.31 13.27 -8.71
N GLY A 100 23.21 14.42 -9.42
CA GLY A 100 23.02 14.46 -10.86
C GLY A 100 21.70 13.84 -11.34
N GLN A 101 20.72 13.63 -10.48
CA GLN A 101 19.42 13.10 -10.86
C GLN A 101 18.53 14.23 -11.41
N GLY A 102 17.80 13.95 -12.49
CA GLY A 102 16.89 14.94 -13.08
C GLY A 102 15.67 14.27 -13.71
N ILE A 103 14.48 14.67 -13.26
CA ILE A 103 13.20 14.29 -13.90
C ILE A 103 12.14 15.31 -13.51
N ALA A 104 11.22 15.58 -14.45
CA ALA A 104 10.01 16.34 -14.20
C ALA A 104 8.81 15.50 -14.66
N ILE A 105 7.87 15.26 -13.74
CA ILE A 105 6.69 14.43 -13.98
C ILE A 105 5.45 15.29 -13.77
N VAL A 106 4.58 15.35 -14.78
CA VAL A 106 3.24 15.96 -14.68
C VAL A 106 2.25 14.93 -15.17
N ARG A 107 1.28 14.53 -14.32
CA ARG A 107 0.33 13.48 -14.69
C ARG A 107 -0.98 13.56 -13.89
N GLY A 108 -2.04 13.02 -14.52
CA GLY A 108 -3.38 12.89 -13.96
C GLY A 108 -4.18 14.19 -13.98
N PRO A 109 -5.40 14.18 -13.44
CA PRO A 109 -6.29 15.34 -13.37
C PRO A 109 -5.76 16.34 -12.34
N LEU A 110 -5.29 17.50 -12.80
CA LEU A 110 -4.73 18.54 -11.91
C LEU A 110 -5.80 19.44 -11.29
N GLU A 111 -7.02 19.41 -11.81
CA GLU A 111 -8.14 20.19 -11.30
C GLU A 111 -9.23 19.26 -10.75
N SER A 112 -9.84 19.66 -9.64
CA SER A 112 -10.92 18.91 -9.01
C SER A 112 -12.23 19.06 -9.79
N ASP A 113 -12.86 17.93 -10.15
CA ASP A 113 -14.26 17.90 -10.60
C ASP A 113 -15.16 17.58 -9.39
N LEU A 114 -15.74 18.61 -8.79
CA LEU A 114 -16.61 18.47 -7.63
C LEU A 114 -17.88 17.68 -7.96
N SER A 115 -18.41 17.79 -9.19
CA SER A 115 -19.55 16.98 -9.61
C SER A 115 -19.21 15.51 -9.64
N ALA A 116 -18.01 15.12 -10.11
CA ALA A 116 -17.58 13.71 -10.10
C ALA A 116 -17.47 13.16 -8.66
N LEU A 117 -17.02 13.97 -7.70
CA LEU A 117 -16.95 13.57 -6.30
C LEU A 117 -18.34 13.37 -5.68
N THR A 118 -19.25 14.30 -5.92
CA THR A 118 -20.62 14.22 -5.40
C THR A 118 -21.40 13.08 -6.03
N ASP A 119 -21.26 12.87 -7.35
CA ASP A 119 -21.90 11.77 -8.07
C ASP A 119 -21.41 10.41 -7.53
N ALA A 120 -20.11 10.26 -7.32
CA ALA A 120 -19.55 9.01 -6.76
C ALA A 120 -20.05 8.73 -5.33
N ALA A 121 -20.15 9.75 -4.48
CA ALA A 121 -20.70 9.62 -3.13
C ALA A 121 -22.19 9.25 -3.16
N ALA A 122 -22.99 9.91 -4.02
CA ALA A 122 -24.40 9.63 -4.18
C ALA A 122 -24.65 8.21 -4.69
N GLU A 123 -23.87 7.74 -5.66
CA GLU A 123 -23.96 6.36 -6.19
C GLU A 123 -23.62 5.32 -5.11
N LEU A 124 -22.62 5.54 -4.28
CA LEU A 124 -22.31 4.64 -3.16
C LEU A 124 -23.47 4.54 -2.17
N LEU A 125 -24.13 5.67 -1.86
CA LEU A 125 -25.28 5.70 -0.96
C LEU A 125 -26.50 4.99 -1.59
N GLU A 126 -26.73 5.18 -2.88
CA GLU A 126 -27.78 4.49 -3.62
C GLU A 126 -27.53 2.97 -3.69
N PHE A 127 -26.30 2.57 -4.01
CA PHE A 127 -25.89 1.16 -3.99
C PHE A 127 -26.09 0.55 -2.61
N ARG A 128 -25.66 1.24 -1.56
CA ARG A 128 -25.87 0.81 -0.17
C ARG A 128 -27.37 0.64 0.13
N ALA A 129 -28.21 1.60 -0.22
CA ALA A 129 -29.63 1.56 0.08
C ALA A 129 -30.36 0.44 -0.69
N SER A 130 -30.00 0.22 -1.96
CA SER A 130 -30.67 -0.74 -2.84
C SER A 130 -30.11 -2.15 -2.78
N GLN A 131 -28.78 -2.32 -2.67
CA GLN A 131 -28.10 -3.61 -2.79
C GLN A 131 -27.62 -4.18 -1.45
N THR A 132 -27.30 -3.32 -0.48
CA THR A 132 -26.74 -3.74 0.82
C THR A 132 -27.39 -2.97 1.99
N PRO A 133 -28.72 -2.99 2.14
CA PRO A 133 -29.46 -2.14 3.09
C PRO A 133 -29.10 -2.42 4.56
N SER A 134 -28.59 -3.59 4.88
CA SER A 134 -28.13 -3.96 6.23
C SER A 134 -26.72 -3.41 6.56
N MET A 135 -25.99 -2.89 5.56
CA MET A 135 -24.69 -2.29 5.78
C MET A 135 -24.83 -0.83 6.23
N THR A 136 -23.97 -0.41 7.14
CA THR A 136 -23.71 1.00 7.46
C THR A 136 -22.35 1.37 6.88
N ILE A 137 -22.31 2.38 6.02
CA ILE A 137 -21.07 3.05 5.65
C ILE A 137 -20.73 3.96 6.84
N GLU A 138 -19.82 3.51 7.70
CA GLU A 138 -19.38 4.29 8.86
C GLU A 138 -18.55 5.48 8.40
N GLU A 139 -17.68 5.26 7.41
CA GLU A 139 -16.90 6.28 6.75
C GLU A 139 -16.79 5.97 5.25
N GLY A 140 -17.08 6.97 4.43
CA GLY A 140 -16.87 6.92 3.00
C GLY A 140 -16.26 8.23 2.52
N VAL A 141 -15.34 8.19 1.60
CA VAL A 141 -14.66 9.38 1.06
C VAL A 141 -14.53 9.26 -0.45
N ALA A 142 -15.03 10.26 -1.15
CA ALA A 142 -14.65 10.53 -2.53
C ALA A 142 -13.79 11.78 -2.54
N SER A 143 -12.57 11.72 -3.07
CA SER A 143 -11.59 12.79 -2.97
C SER A 143 -10.89 13.07 -4.30
N HIS A 144 -10.37 14.29 -4.43
CA HIS A 144 -9.38 14.66 -5.43
C HIS A 144 -8.17 15.26 -4.74
N THR A 145 -7.00 14.75 -5.09
CA THR A 145 -5.72 15.23 -4.59
C THR A 145 -4.88 15.76 -5.73
N ARG A 146 -4.33 16.97 -5.56
CA ARG A 146 -3.22 17.48 -6.36
C ARG A 146 -2.00 17.62 -5.46
N ALA A 147 -0.92 16.93 -5.80
CA ALA A 147 0.34 16.96 -5.07
C ALA A 147 1.47 17.47 -5.95
N GLU A 148 2.15 18.50 -5.48
CA GLU A 148 3.34 19.08 -6.11
C GLU A 148 4.54 18.88 -5.21
N ALA A 149 5.69 18.55 -5.75
CA ALA A 149 6.92 18.48 -4.99
C ALA A 149 8.14 18.81 -5.84
N GLN A 150 9.13 19.46 -5.18
CA GLN A 150 10.46 19.73 -5.69
C GLN A 150 11.46 19.09 -4.73
N LEU A 151 12.28 18.17 -5.22
CA LEU A 151 13.37 17.56 -4.47
C LEU A 151 14.68 18.07 -5.07
N LEU A 152 15.47 18.76 -4.26
CA LEU A 152 16.77 19.27 -4.63
C LEU A 152 17.85 18.73 -3.67
N THR A 153 19.04 18.47 -4.19
CA THR A 153 20.18 18.08 -3.37
C THR A 153 21.39 18.96 -3.65
N SER A 154 22.28 19.06 -2.68
CA SER A 154 23.60 19.71 -2.88
C SER A 154 24.47 18.99 -3.89
N GLY A 155 24.16 17.71 -4.22
CA GLY A 155 24.79 16.93 -5.28
C GLY A 155 24.27 17.27 -6.69
N GLY A 156 23.42 18.29 -6.85
CA GLY A 156 22.90 18.74 -8.14
C GLY A 156 21.73 17.91 -8.67
N SER A 157 21.08 17.09 -7.83
CA SER A 157 19.81 16.46 -8.22
C SER A 157 18.66 17.46 -8.18
N HIS A 158 17.80 17.42 -9.21
CA HIS A 158 16.56 18.17 -9.28
C HIS A 158 15.45 17.28 -9.83
N LEU A 159 14.58 16.84 -8.94
CA LEU A 159 13.43 15.99 -9.30
C LEU A 159 12.16 16.72 -8.93
N SER A 160 11.22 16.82 -9.89
CA SER A 160 9.94 17.49 -9.69
C SER A 160 8.79 16.60 -10.07
N ARG A 161 7.67 16.77 -9.37
CA ARG A 161 6.41 16.11 -9.71
C ARG A 161 5.23 17.03 -9.46
N THR A 162 4.25 16.94 -10.36
CA THR A 162 2.90 17.48 -10.18
C THR A 162 1.93 16.38 -10.58
N LEU A 163 1.23 15.83 -9.62
CA LEU A 163 0.33 14.69 -9.81
C LEU A 163 -1.07 15.06 -9.34
N GLY A 164 -2.07 14.60 -10.09
CA GLY A 164 -3.47 14.68 -9.71
C GLY A 164 -4.12 13.29 -9.76
N TRP A 165 -5.01 13.01 -8.81
CA TRP A 165 -5.78 11.76 -8.81
C TRP A 165 -7.04 11.89 -7.98
N TYR A 166 -7.99 11.01 -8.24
CA TYR A 166 -9.17 10.80 -7.42
C TYR A 166 -8.97 9.59 -6.52
N GLY A 167 -9.49 9.67 -5.30
CA GLY A 167 -9.58 8.59 -4.35
C GLY A 167 -11.02 8.23 -4.05
N LEU A 168 -11.28 6.96 -3.81
CA LEU A 168 -12.56 6.45 -3.30
C LEU A 168 -12.28 5.43 -2.22
N SER A 169 -12.90 5.58 -1.06
CA SER A 169 -12.80 4.62 0.04
C SER A 169 -14.13 4.45 0.76
N VAL A 170 -14.35 3.24 1.26
CA VAL A 170 -15.51 2.87 2.06
C VAL A 170 -15.04 1.99 3.21
N PHE A 171 -15.45 2.34 4.41
CA PHE A 171 -15.29 1.55 5.63
C PHE A 171 -16.66 1.34 6.27
N GLY A 172 -16.95 0.16 6.81
CA GLY A 172 -18.19 -0.07 7.51
C GLY A 172 -18.40 -1.48 8.02
N THR A 173 -19.60 -1.68 8.56
CA THR A 173 -20.10 -2.94 9.10
C THR A 173 -21.52 -3.21 8.58
N ALA A 174 -21.97 -4.46 8.65
CA ALA A 174 -23.35 -4.79 8.39
C ALA A 174 -24.03 -5.33 9.66
N ARG A 175 -25.31 -5.00 9.86
CA ARG A 175 -26.09 -5.40 11.01
C ARG A 175 -27.49 -5.88 10.61
N GLY A 176 -27.92 -6.98 11.18
CA GLY A 176 -29.24 -7.54 10.88
C GLY A 176 -29.61 -8.71 11.79
N PRO A 177 -30.81 -9.26 11.61
CA PRO A 177 -31.23 -10.44 12.37
C PRO A 177 -30.47 -11.68 11.88
N GLY A 178 -29.94 -12.45 12.85
CA GLY A 178 -29.51 -13.81 12.62
C GLY A 178 -30.71 -14.77 12.46
N ARG A 179 -30.44 -16.04 12.17
CA ARG A 179 -31.49 -17.07 11.99
C ARG A 179 -32.35 -17.29 13.23
N ASP A 180 -31.81 -17.01 14.41
CA ASP A 180 -32.48 -17.09 15.70
C ASP A 180 -33.25 -15.81 16.07
N GLY A 181 -33.26 -14.81 15.19
CA GLY A 181 -33.88 -13.50 15.39
C GLY A 181 -33.06 -12.53 16.25
N THR A 182 -31.92 -12.94 16.79
CA THR A 182 -31.03 -12.02 17.49
C THR A 182 -30.32 -11.08 16.51
N VAL A 183 -30.16 -9.81 16.91
CA VAL A 183 -29.43 -8.85 16.07
C VAL A 183 -27.93 -9.13 16.19
N ARG A 184 -27.27 -9.32 15.04
CA ARG A 184 -25.86 -9.59 14.92
C ARG A 184 -25.19 -8.55 14.02
N SER A 185 -23.88 -8.45 14.13
CA SER A 185 -23.07 -7.56 13.30
C SER A 185 -21.92 -8.33 12.64
N SER A 186 -21.60 -7.98 11.41
CA SER A 186 -20.38 -8.45 10.78
C SER A 186 -19.14 -7.87 11.46
N SER A 187 -17.97 -8.42 11.19
CA SER A 187 -16.72 -7.69 11.35
C SER A 187 -16.73 -6.46 10.44
N PHE A 188 -15.95 -5.44 10.76
CA PHE A 188 -15.74 -4.34 9.82
C PHE A 188 -14.95 -4.82 8.59
N ASN A 189 -15.15 -4.13 7.48
CA ASN A 189 -14.29 -4.22 6.31
C ASN A 189 -14.11 -2.85 5.66
N TYR A 190 -13.14 -2.74 4.79
CA TYR A 190 -12.86 -1.54 4.02
C TYR A 190 -12.42 -1.90 2.61
N GLY A 191 -12.66 -1.01 1.70
CA GLY A 191 -12.23 -1.11 0.32
C GLY A 191 -12.03 0.28 -0.26
N GLY A 192 -11.21 0.38 -1.28
CA GLY A 192 -10.96 1.65 -1.93
C GLY A 192 -9.69 1.63 -2.75
N GLY A 193 -9.42 2.76 -3.37
CA GLY A 193 -8.25 2.95 -4.21
C GLY A 193 -8.24 4.30 -4.88
N GLU A 194 -7.34 4.46 -5.80
CA GLU A 194 -7.04 5.68 -6.52
C GLU A 194 -7.22 5.50 -8.03
N THR A 195 -7.68 6.53 -8.72
CA THR A 195 -7.91 6.55 -10.17
C THR A 195 -7.64 7.94 -10.76
N GLU A 196 -7.34 8.01 -12.03
CA GLU A 196 -7.27 9.29 -12.74
C GLU A 196 -8.63 9.77 -13.26
N ASP A 197 -9.66 8.90 -13.25
CA ASP A 197 -11.02 9.24 -13.70
C ASP A 197 -12.09 8.50 -12.89
N LEU A 198 -12.87 9.23 -12.08
CA LEU A 198 -13.99 8.67 -11.32
C LEU A 198 -15.21 8.33 -12.18
N ARG A 199 -15.34 8.89 -13.38
CA ARG A 199 -16.49 8.69 -14.25
C ARG A 199 -16.37 7.48 -15.18
N SER A 200 -15.18 6.88 -15.30
CA SER A 200 -14.93 5.77 -16.22
C SER A 200 -15.66 4.47 -15.83
N ALA A 201 -16.12 4.35 -14.59
CA ALA A 201 -16.93 3.23 -14.11
C ALA A 201 -17.73 3.64 -12.87
N PRO A 202 -18.84 2.97 -12.55
CA PRO A 202 -19.59 3.18 -11.32
C PRO A 202 -18.72 3.04 -10.06
N ALA A 203 -18.95 3.89 -9.05
CA ALA A 203 -18.19 3.91 -7.80
C ALA A 203 -18.21 2.55 -7.09
N SER A 204 -19.39 1.89 -7.06
CA SER A 204 -19.56 0.57 -6.47
C SER A 204 -18.81 -0.55 -7.21
N SER A 205 -18.49 -0.39 -8.49
CA SER A 205 -17.74 -1.38 -9.27
C SER A 205 -16.21 -1.20 -9.17
N ARG A 206 -15.76 -0.08 -8.58
CA ARG A 206 -14.34 0.23 -8.45
C ARG A 206 -13.72 -0.47 -7.26
N PHE A 207 -12.47 -0.87 -7.39
CA PHE A 207 -11.63 -1.37 -6.31
C PHE A 207 -12.24 -2.52 -5.50
N GLY A 208 -13.26 -3.21 -6.05
CA GLY A 208 -13.98 -4.28 -5.34
C GLY A 208 -14.91 -3.78 -4.23
N VAL A 209 -15.21 -2.47 -4.17
CA VAL A 209 -16.01 -1.86 -3.09
C VAL A 209 -17.41 -2.49 -2.99
N GLY A 210 -18.13 -2.64 -4.09
CA GLY A 210 -19.48 -3.23 -4.07
C GLY A 210 -19.51 -4.70 -3.66
N ASP A 211 -18.50 -5.48 -4.05
CA ASP A 211 -18.38 -6.87 -3.62
C ASP A 211 -18.04 -6.95 -2.12
N MET A 212 -17.14 -6.12 -1.64
CA MET A 212 -16.86 -5.97 -0.22
C MET A 212 -18.13 -5.62 0.59
N MET A 213 -18.95 -4.70 0.10
CA MET A 213 -20.23 -4.33 0.75
C MET A 213 -21.21 -5.49 0.79
N ARG A 214 -21.34 -6.28 -0.31
CA ARG A 214 -22.16 -7.50 -0.35
C ARG A 214 -21.63 -8.58 0.60
N GLU A 215 -20.31 -8.77 0.66
CA GLU A 215 -19.66 -9.72 1.58
C GLU A 215 -19.93 -9.38 3.04
N LEU A 216 -19.93 -8.09 3.41
CA LEU A 216 -20.29 -7.66 4.76
C LEU A 216 -21.72 -8.08 5.12
N THR A 217 -22.69 -7.92 4.21
CA THR A 217 -24.08 -8.34 4.47
C THR A 217 -24.21 -9.85 4.63
N ARG A 218 -23.40 -10.64 3.91
CA ARG A 218 -23.35 -12.10 4.05
C ARG A 218 -22.64 -12.55 5.33
N SER A 219 -21.85 -11.67 5.94
CA SER A 219 -21.05 -11.94 7.14
C SER A 219 -21.72 -11.54 8.45
N ILE A 220 -23.00 -11.14 8.43
CA ILE A 220 -23.80 -10.85 9.63
C ILE A 220 -23.90 -12.10 10.51
N GLU A 221 -24.08 -13.28 9.89
CA GLU A 221 -24.07 -14.56 10.56
C GLU A 221 -22.83 -15.35 10.16
N THR A 222 -22.02 -15.72 11.14
CA THR A 222 -20.78 -16.48 10.94
C THR A 222 -20.88 -17.86 11.57
N LYS A 223 -20.07 -18.80 11.10
CA LYS A 223 -19.93 -20.14 11.66
C LYS A 223 -18.48 -20.40 12.05
N GLY A 224 -18.30 -21.15 13.13
CA GLY A 224 -17.01 -21.63 13.53
C GLY A 224 -16.49 -22.72 12.57
N ILE A 225 -15.18 -22.96 12.64
CA ILE A 225 -14.52 -24.02 11.85
C ILE A 225 -15.07 -25.41 12.17
N ALA A 226 -15.49 -25.66 13.42
CA ALA A 226 -16.09 -26.93 13.83
C ALA A 226 -17.42 -27.18 13.12
N ASP A 227 -18.24 -26.13 12.97
CA ASP A 227 -19.55 -26.21 12.31
C ASP A 227 -19.41 -26.41 10.78
N CYS A 228 -18.36 -25.84 10.19
CA CYS A 228 -18.12 -25.92 8.76
C CYS A 228 -17.39 -27.20 8.35
N PHE A 229 -16.47 -27.66 9.19
CA PHE A 229 -15.48 -28.67 8.83
C PHE A 229 -15.29 -29.80 9.88
N GLY A 230 -16.05 -29.77 11.00
CA GLY A 230 -15.91 -30.77 12.06
C GLY A 230 -14.66 -30.60 12.93
N GLY A 231 -13.95 -29.49 12.81
CA GLY A 231 -12.75 -29.18 13.60
C GLY A 231 -11.54 -28.73 12.79
N LYS A 232 -10.39 -28.77 13.41
CA LYS A 232 -9.10 -28.35 12.81
C LYS A 232 -8.72 -29.21 11.60
N PHE A 233 -8.13 -28.62 10.60
CA PHE A 233 -7.71 -29.31 9.38
C PHE A 233 -6.57 -28.59 8.66
N THR A 234 -6.00 -29.24 7.67
CA THR A 234 -5.13 -28.64 6.66
C THR A 234 -5.89 -28.53 5.34
N GLY A 235 -5.85 -27.36 4.72
CA GLY A 235 -6.59 -27.10 3.47
C GLY A 235 -6.02 -25.94 2.68
N ASP A 236 -6.76 -25.56 1.64
CA ASP A 236 -6.35 -24.51 0.74
C ASP A 236 -6.94 -23.15 1.17
N VAL A 237 -6.24 -22.08 0.82
CA VAL A 237 -6.78 -20.73 0.90
C VAL A 237 -6.83 -20.10 -0.48
N VAL A 238 -7.90 -19.37 -0.75
CA VAL A 238 -7.99 -18.44 -1.86
C VAL A 238 -7.88 -17.04 -1.27
N LEU A 239 -6.72 -16.43 -1.43
CA LEU A 239 -6.43 -15.09 -0.93
C LEU A 239 -7.05 -14.05 -1.86
N THR A 240 -7.81 -13.12 -1.30
CA THR A 240 -8.26 -11.94 -2.05
C THR A 240 -7.08 -11.03 -2.41
N PRO A 241 -7.23 -10.10 -3.36
CA PRO A 241 -6.21 -9.12 -3.70
C PRO A 241 -5.62 -8.38 -2.49
N MET A 242 -6.44 -8.04 -1.50
CA MET A 242 -5.99 -7.41 -0.24
C MET A 242 -5.11 -8.36 0.59
N ALA A 243 -5.50 -9.62 0.73
CA ALA A 243 -4.70 -10.59 1.47
C ALA A 243 -3.39 -10.93 0.73
N VAL A 244 -3.39 -10.95 -0.61
CA VAL A 244 -2.18 -11.10 -1.43
C VAL A 244 -1.22 -9.94 -1.21
N ALA A 245 -1.72 -8.69 -1.21
CA ALA A 245 -0.88 -7.51 -0.93
C ALA A 245 -0.19 -7.63 0.44
N THR A 246 -0.91 -8.06 1.48
CA THR A 246 -0.35 -8.27 2.83
C THR A 246 0.79 -9.31 2.84
N LEU A 247 0.66 -10.42 2.08
CA LEU A 247 1.77 -11.37 1.96
C LEU A 247 2.98 -10.79 1.24
N LEU A 248 2.75 -10.00 0.20
CA LEU A 248 3.81 -9.38 -0.57
C LEU A 248 4.54 -8.27 0.21
N GLU A 249 3.88 -7.62 1.17
CA GLU A 249 4.54 -6.69 2.10
C GLU A 249 5.68 -7.37 2.85
N TRP A 250 5.49 -8.58 3.37
CA TRP A 250 6.57 -9.32 4.01
C TRP A 250 7.73 -9.60 3.04
N LEU A 251 7.45 -10.00 1.79
CA LEU A 251 8.51 -10.19 0.79
C LEU A 251 9.28 -8.88 0.53
N HIS A 252 8.57 -7.74 0.43
CA HIS A 252 9.20 -6.44 0.26
C HIS A 252 10.11 -6.09 1.44
N GLU A 253 9.68 -6.35 2.67
CA GLU A 253 10.50 -6.13 3.86
C GLU A 253 11.79 -6.97 3.83
N GLN A 254 11.73 -8.21 3.34
CA GLN A 254 12.90 -9.08 3.24
C GLN A 254 13.98 -8.58 2.26
N VAL A 255 13.60 -7.81 1.25
CA VAL A 255 14.52 -7.33 0.19
C VAL A 255 14.96 -5.88 0.38
N ARG A 256 14.51 -5.20 1.45
CA ARG A 256 14.79 -3.80 1.77
C ARG A 256 15.80 -3.65 2.91
N ASP A 257 16.20 -2.43 3.16
CA ASP A 257 17.26 -2.00 4.09
C ASP A 257 17.22 -2.69 5.46
N MET A 258 16.05 -2.69 6.14
CA MET A 258 15.99 -3.16 7.52
C MET A 258 16.46 -4.62 7.64
N ALA A 259 15.92 -5.50 6.83
CA ALA A 259 16.29 -6.91 6.84
C ALA A 259 17.70 -7.16 6.29
N LEU A 260 18.11 -6.38 5.26
CA LEU A 260 19.43 -6.53 4.64
C LEU A 260 20.55 -6.05 5.54
N ILE A 261 20.38 -4.92 6.23
CA ILE A 261 21.38 -4.35 7.15
C ILE A 261 21.52 -5.17 8.42
N SER A 262 20.39 -5.63 9.00
CA SER A 262 20.41 -6.46 10.21
C SER A 262 20.86 -7.90 9.94
N GLY A 263 20.91 -8.31 8.67
CA GLY A 263 21.24 -9.70 8.30
C GLY A 263 20.09 -10.69 8.55
N SER A 264 18.86 -10.20 8.83
CA SER A 264 17.68 -11.05 9.07
C SER A 264 16.95 -11.48 7.81
N SER A 265 17.31 -10.95 6.64
CA SER A 265 16.71 -11.32 5.36
C SER A 265 17.00 -12.79 5.02
N VAL A 266 15.92 -13.54 4.76
CA VAL A 266 16.04 -14.93 4.26
C VAL A 266 16.39 -15.01 2.77
N TYR A 267 16.46 -13.86 2.09
CA TYR A 267 16.70 -13.78 0.64
C TYR A 267 17.99 -13.04 0.25
N ARG A 268 18.76 -12.54 1.22
CA ARG A 268 19.95 -11.72 0.97
C ARG A 268 20.90 -12.33 -0.09
N ASP A 269 21.17 -13.62 0.01
CA ASP A 269 22.12 -14.31 -0.85
C ASP A 269 21.43 -15.19 -1.92
N ARG A 270 20.15 -14.93 -2.19
CA ARG A 270 19.32 -15.80 -3.05
C ARG A 270 18.85 -15.11 -4.35
N VAL A 271 19.49 -14.01 -4.73
CA VAL A 271 19.25 -13.39 -6.05
C VAL A 271 19.58 -14.37 -7.16
N GLY A 272 18.67 -14.53 -8.13
CA GLY A 272 18.78 -15.53 -9.20
C GLY A 272 18.19 -16.91 -8.83
N GLU A 273 17.76 -17.15 -7.60
CA GLU A 273 17.11 -18.41 -7.22
C GLU A 273 15.59 -18.35 -7.38
N VAL A 274 14.97 -19.50 -7.54
CA VAL A 274 13.53 -19.67 -7.47
C VAL A 274 13.11 -19.69 -6.00
N ILE A 275 12.43 -18.65 -5.54
CA ILE A 275 11.98 -18.48 -4.15
C ILE A 275 10.46 -18.57 -3.99
N ALA A 276 9.73 -18.57 -5.10
CA ALA A 276 8.28 -18.60 -5.15
C ALA A 276 7.79 -19.49 -6.30
N SER A 277 6.48 -19.73 -6.37
CA SER A 277 5.86 -20.46 -7.48
C SER A 277 6.18 -19.83 -8.83
N PRO A 278 6.42 -20.64 -9.88
CA PRO A 278 6.66 -20.12 -11.24
C PRO A 278 5.47 -19.37 -11.83
N LEU A 279 4.32 -19.42 -11.19
CA LEU A 279 3.14 -18.62 -11.57
C LEU A 279 3.26 -17.14 -11.16
N LEU A 280 4.23 -16.77 -10.32
CA LEU A 280 4.34 -15.43 -9.76
C LEU A 280 5.32 -14.56 -10.57
N TYR A 281 4.78 -13.44 -11.07
CA TYR A 281 5.50 -12.36 -11.76
C TYR A 281 5.15 -11.05 -11.06
N LEU A 282 6.06 -10.52 -10.24
CA LEU A 282 5.87 -9.30 -9.46
C LEU A 282 6.73 -8.17 -10.02
N SER A 283 6.11 -7.08 -10.41
CA SER A 283 6.79 -5.91 -10.96
C SER A 283 6.30 -4.60 -10.33
N SER A 284 7.18 -3.58 -10.32
CA SER A 284 6.79 -2.21 -10.03
C SER A 284 5.97 -1.63 -11.19
N ARG A 285 5.10 -0.67 -10.86
CA ARG A 285 4.40 0.16 -11.84
C ARG A 285 4.49 1.62 -11.43
N PHE A 286 4.75 2.50 -12.39
CA PHE A 286 4.91 3.93 -12.18
C PHE A 286 3.84 4.76 -12.87
N ASP A 287 2.87 4.08 -13.48
CA ASP A 287 1.71 4.63 -14.18
C ASP A 287 0.46 4.70 -13.29
N GLY A 288 0.54 4.23 -12.05
CA GLY A 288 -0.54 4.29 -11.09
C GLY A 288 -0.84 5.72 -10.63
N PRO A 289 -2.11 6.02 -10.31
CA PRO A 289 -2.53 7.32 -9.79
C PRO A 289 -1.71 7.72 -8.56
N GLY A 290 -1.27 8.97 -8.50
CA GLY A 290 -0.47 9.47 -7.38
C GLY A 290 0.97 8.94 -7.28
N ILE A 291 1.40 8.03 -8.15
CA ILE A 291 2.74 7.41 -8.10
C ILE A 291 3.69 8.14 -9.05
N ALA A 292 4.88 8.47 -8.59
CA ALA A 292 5.97 8.99 -9.39
C ALA A 292 7.16 8.06 -9.36
N ALA A 293 7.89 7.95 -10.47
CA ALA A 293 9.13 7.16 -10.59
C ALA A 293 10.32 7.85 -9.88
N ILE A 294 10.11 8.22 -8.61
CA ILE A 294 11.10 8.89 -7.76
C ILE A 294 11.14 8.17 -6.42
N SER A 295 12.31 7.71 -6.01
CA SER A 295 12.52 7.08 -4.72
C SER A 295 12.60 8.11 -3.58
N ALA A 296 12.38 7.66 -2.35
CA ALA A 296 12.42 8.54 -1.17
C ALA A 296 13.81 9.13 -0.92
N ASP A 297 14.87 8.48 -1.37
CA ASP A 297 16.26 8.92 -1.26
C ASP A 297 16.72 9.79 -2.45
N GLY A 298 15.79 10.25 -3.31
CA GLY A 298 16.03 11.25 -4.34
C GLY A 298 16.67 10.71 -5.62
N PHE A 299 16.32 9.51 -6.04
CA PHE A 299 16.75 8.94 -7.31
C PHE A 299 15.57 8.67 -8.23
N VAL A 300 15.82 8.73 -9.53
CA VAL A 300 14.88 8.22 -10.52
C VAL A 300 14.80 6.70 -10.37
N ALA A 301 13.61 6.17 -10.15
CA ALA A 301 13.37 4.73 -9.98
C ALA A 301 13.00 4.11 -11.34
N PRO A 302 13.83 3.20 -11.88
CA PRO A 302 13.51 2.51 -13.13
C PRO A 302 12.39 1.47 -12.93
N PRO A 303 11.72 1.02 -14.00
CA PRO A 303 10.88 -0.16 -13.94
C PRO A 303 11.65 -1.35 -13.39
N LEU A 304 11.02 -2.07 -12.45
CA LEU A 304 11.63 -3.18 -11.73
C LEU A 304 10.73 -4.40 -11.80
N GLN A 305 11.29 -5.55 -12.15
CA GLN A 305 10.68 -6.84 -11.94
C GLN A 305 11.34 -7.50 -10.74
N LEU A 306 10.61 -7.73 -9.67
CA LEU A 306 11.14 -8.34 -8.44
C LEU A 306 11.10 -9.87 -8.50
N LEU A 307 9.99 -10.42 -9.03
CA LEU A 307 9.87 -11.85 -9.29
C LEU A 307 9.60 -12.08 -10.78
N ASN A 308 10.35 -13.00 -11.37
CA ASN A 308 10.15 -13.48 -12.73
C ASN A 308 10.00 -15.01 -12.74
N ALA A 309 8.79 -15.51 -12.97
CA ALA A 309 8.45 -16.92 -12.83
C ALA A 309 8.95 -17.49 -11.47
N GLY A 310 8.65 -16.79 -10.37
CA GLY A 310 9.07 -17.15 -9.02
C GLY A 310 10.56 -16.94 -8.70
N ARG A 311 11.37 -16.53 -9.66
CA ARG A 311 12.81 -16.26 -9.47
C ARG A 311 13.01 -14.83 -8.95
N LEU A 312 13.73 -14.67 -7.86
CA LEU A 312 14.13 -13.37 -7.33
C LEU A 312 15.17 -12.73 -8.27
N THR A 313 14.86 -11.56 -8.80
CA THR A 313 15.74 -10.91 -9.78
C THR A 313 16.74 -9.96 -9.15
N THR A 314 16.36 -9.35 -8.03
CA THR A 314 17.18 -8.34 -7.33
C THR A 314 16.71 -8.16 -5.89
N LEU A 315 17.59 -7.58 -5.06
CA LEU A 315 17.24 -6.93 -3.80
C LEU A 315 17.03 -5.45 -4.04
N THR A 316 16.46 -4.74 -3.09
CA THR A 316 16.10 -3.32 -3.26
C THR A 316 16.64 -2.43 -2.12
N PRO A 317 17.96 -2.50 -1.82
CA PRO A 317 18.53 -1.60 -0.84
C PRO A 317 18.49 -0.15 -1.35
N SER A 318 18.13 0.78 -0.47
CA SER A 318 18.23 2.21 -0.71
C SER A 318 19.69 2.63 -0.91
N PHE A 319 19.94 3.91 -1.22
CA PHE A 319 21.30 4.45 -1.30
C PHE A 319 22.06 4.27 0.01
N TYR A 320 21.41 4.50 1.15
CA TYR A 320 21.97 4.23 2.47
C TYR A 320 22.21 2.73 2.69
N GLY A 321 21.20 1.90 2.43
CA GLY A 321 21.30 0.45 2.59
C GLY A 321 22.39 -0.18 1.74
N SER A 322 22.57 0.30 0.51
CA SER A 322 23.62 -0.18 -0.39
C SER A 322 25.02 0.07 0.19
N ARG A 323 25.24 1.27 0.77
CA ARG A 323 26.51 1.63 1.39
C ARG A 323 26.77 0.89 2.70
N LYS A 324 25.72 0.52 3.45
CA LYS A 324 25.83 -0.29 4.68
C LYS A 324 26.14 -1.76 4.40
N THR A 325 25.59 -2.29 3.32
CA THR A 325 25.62 -3.73 3.01
C THR A 325 26.63 -4.12 1.95
N GLY A 326 27.11 -3.15 1.16
CA GLY A 326 27.90 -3.40 -0.04
C GLY A 326 27.13 -3.94 -1.24
N LEU A 327 25.80 -4.04 -1.13
CA LEU A 327 24.92 -4.45 -2.23
C LEU A 327 24.70 -3.30 -3.22
N SER A 328 24.32 -3.60 -4.45
CA SER A 328 24.00 -2.59 -5.45
C SER A 328 22.77 -1.80 -5.06
N HIS A 329 22.83 -0.47 -5.13
CA HIS A 329 21.68 0.41 -4.93
C HIS A 329 20.60 0.15 -6.00
N VAL A 330 19.34 0.01 -5.57
CA VAL A 330 18.20 -0.18 -6.45
C VAL A 330 17.08 0.77 -6.02
N PRO A 331 16.95 1.95 -6.68
CA PRO A 331 15.90 2.90 -6.36
C PRO A 331 14.52 2.28 -6.57
N THR A 332 13.65 2.40 -5.58
CA THR A 332 12.28 1.91 -5.64
C THR A 332 11.30 2.94 -5.11
N VAL A 333 10.06 2.84 -5.53
CA VAL A 333 8.95 3.60 -4.96
C VAL A 333 8.29 2.80 -3.82
N ALA A 334 7.63 3.50 -2.90
CA ALA A 334 6.99 2.87 -1.74
C ALA A 334 5.76 2.04 -2.12
N SER A 335 5.08 2.39 -3.21
CA SER A 335 3.89 1.74 -3.77
C SER A 335 4.04 1.58 -5.28
N GLY A 336 3.01 1.08 -5.95
CA GLY A 336 3.09 0.87 -7.39
C GLY A 336 3.62 -0.51 -7.75
N TRP A 337 3.04 -1.55 -7.14
CA TRP A 337 3.37 -2.95 -7.40
C TRP A 337 2.19 -3.67 -8.04
N GLN A 338 2.50 -4.59 -8.93
CA GLN A 338 1.51 -5.45 -9.56
C GLN A 338 1.99 -6.90 -9.62
N LEU A 339 1.09 -7.80 -9.28
CA LEU A 339 1.24 -9.22 -9.57
C LEU A 339 0.51 -9.51 -10.89
N ALA A 340 1.17 -10.18 -11.81
CA ALA A 340 0.55 -10.53 -13.08
C ALA A 340 -0.64 -11.45 -12.87
N SER A 341 -1.71 -11.25 -13.64
CA SER A 341 -2.85 -12.17 -13.70
C SER A 341 -2.43 -13.52 -14.28
N GLY A 342 -3.04 -14.58 -13.76
CA GLY A 342 -2.99 -15.90 -14.38
C GLY A 342 -4.01 -16.06 -15.49
N ALA A 343 -4.25 -17.32 -15.89
CA ALA A 343 -5.24 -17.66 -16.89
C ALA A 343 -6.51 -18.31 -16.30
N THR A 344 -6.53 -18.61 -15.02
CA THR A 344 -7.64 -19.34 -14.36
C THR A 344 -8.76 -18.36 -14.00
N PRO A 345 -9.99 -18.53 -14.48
CA PRO A 345 -11.13 -17.75 -14.00
C PRO A 345 -11.29 -17.90 -12.48
N LEU A 346 -11.70 -16.83 -11.79
CA LEU A 346 -11.86 -16.84 -10.33
C LEU A 346 -12.83 -17.94 -9.85
N ALA A 347 -13.90 -18.18 -10.60
CA ALA A 347 -14.83 -19.25 -10.31
C ALA A 347 -14.16 -20.63 -10.32
N ASP A 348 -13.31 -20.91 -11.31
CA ASP A 348 -12.59 -22.19 -11.44
C ASP A 348 -11.52 -22.33 -10.36
N LEU A 349 -10.91 -21.21 -9.94
CA LEU A 349 -9.96 -21.18 -8.84
C LEU A 349 -10.61 -21.59 -7.51
N MET A 350 -11.87 -21.17 -7.27
CA MET A 350 -12.68 -21.59 -6.13
C MET A 350 -13.09 -23.07 -6.25
N GLN A 351 -13.58 -23.50 -7.42
CA GLN A 351 -13.98 -24.91 -7.67
C GLN A 351 -12.85 -25.90 -7.42
N GLY A 352 -11.60 -25.49 -7.64
CA GLY A 352 -10.44 -26.33 -7.37
C GLY A 352 -10.20 -26.66 -5.88
N VAL A 353 -10.87 -25.95 -4.94
CA VAL A 353 -10.67 -26.15 -3.49
C VAL A 353 -11.59 -27.25 -2.97
N HIS A 354 -11.04 -28.37 -2.50
CA HIS A 354 -11.83 -29.41 -1.87
C HIS A 354 -12.28 -29.00 -0.45
N ARG A 355 -11.37 -28.45 0.35
CA ARG A 355 -11.61 -27.99 1.71
C ARG A 355 -10.72 -26.80 2.03
N GLY A 356 -11.31 -25.68 2.37
CA GLY A 356 -10.53 -24.45 2.57
C GLY A 356 -11.37 -23.21 2.82
N ALA A 357 -10.81 -22.05 2.51
CA ALA A 357 -11.49 -20.77 2.69
C ALA A 357 -11.09 -19.73 1.63
N VAL A 358 -12.02 -18.84 1.29
CA VAL A 358 -11.70 -17.52 0.76
C VAL A 358 -11.26 -16.66 1.94
N VAL A 359 -10.06 -16.14 1.89
CA VAL A 359 -9.49 -15.28 2.93
C VAL A 359 -9.57 -13.82 2.48
N GLY A 360 -10.50 -13.09 3.07
CA GLY A 360 -10.72 -11.68 2.73
C GLY A 360 -9.62 -10.79 3.28
N ARG A 361 -9.28 -10.97 4.56
CA ARG A 361 -8.27 -10.18 5.26
C ARG A 361 -7.59 -11.01 6.35
N LEU A 362 -6.30 -10.78 6.53
CA LEU A 362 -5.52 -11.33 7.62
C LEU A 362 -5.44 -10.31 8.77
N SER A 363 -5.89 -10.69 9.96
CA SER A 363 -5.72 -9.93 11.19
C SER A 363 -4.63 -10.62 12.01
N MET A 364 -3.41 -10.19 11.78
CA MET A 364 -2.21 -10.73 12.41
C MET A 364 -1.21 -9.61 12.65
N GLY A 365 -0.26 -9.82 13.53
CA GLY A 365 0.96 -9.00 13.59
C GLY A 365 1.85 -9.25 12.35
N ASN A 366 2.96 -8.55 12.27
CA ASN A 366 3.94 -8.84 11.23
C ASN A 366 4.43 -10.28 11.36
N PRO A 367 4.54 -11.03 10.25
CA PRO A 367 5.20 -12.33 10.27
C PRO A 367 6.63 -12.21 10.84
N ALA A 368 7.12 -13.26 11.45
CA ALA A 368 8.50 -13.33 11.91
C ALA A 368 9.49 -13.14 10.74
N SER A 369 10.74 -12.82 11.02
CA SER A 369 11.76 -12.64 9.99
C SER A 369 11.93 -13.87 9.09
N ASN A 370 11.73 -15.09 9.63
CA ASN A 370 11.74 -16.33 8.86
C ASN A 370 10.44 -16.61 8.09
N GLY A 371 9.41 -15.76 8.25
CA GLY A 371 8.11 -15.87 7.58
C GLY A 371 7.03 -16.59 8.36
N ASP A 372 7.31 -17.12 9.56
CA ASP A 372 6.28 -17.77 10.38
C ASP A 372 5.23 -16.78 10.86
N PHE A 373 3.96 -17.17 10.76
CA PHE A 373 2.84 -16.39 11.25
C PHE A 373 1.72 -17.24 11.81
N SER A 374 0.92 -16.61 12.65
CA SER A 374 -0.37 -17.08 13.11
C SER A 374 -1.34 -15.89 13.05
N GLY A 375 -2.44 -16.04 12.38
CA GLY A 375 -3.37 -14.94 12.15
C GLY A 375 -4.83 -15.37 12.13
N VAL A 376 -5.71 -14.48 12.56
CA VAL A 376 -7.15 -14.65 12.43
C VAL A 376 -7.59 -14.17 11.07
N ILE A 377 -8.28 -15.01 10.33
CA ILE A 377 -8.90 -14.60 9.07
C ILE A 377 -10.20 -13.84 9.35
N LYS A 378 -10.39 -12.73 8.63
CA LYS A 378 -11.56 -11.86 8.73
C LYS A 378 -12.22 -11.71 7.37
N ASN A 379 -13.54 -11.45 7.35
CA ASN A 379 -14.30 -11.29 6.12
C ASN A 379 -14.06 -12.47 5.16
N SER A 380 -14.07 -13.68 5.73
CA SER A 380 -13.63 -14.92 5.06
C SER A 380 -14.79 -15.91 5.00
N PHE A 381 -14.76 -16.77 3.99
CA PHE A 381 -15.86 -17.71 3.72
C PHE A 381 -15.32 -19.13 3.56
N ALA A 382 -16.02 -20.11 4.13
CA ALA A 382 -15.69 -21.52 3.97
C ALA A 382 -15.84 -21.95 2.50
N ILE A 383 -14.95 -22.81 2.03
CA ILE A 383 -15.09 -23.52 0.74
C ILE A 383 -15.13 -25.03 1.02
N ASN A 384 -16.19 -25.68 0.53
CA ASN A 384 -16.33 -27.13 0.54
C ASN A 384 -16.62 -27.62 -0.88
N ASN A 385 -15.76 -28.49 -1.42
CA ASN A 385 -15.89 -29.06 -2.77
C ASN A 385 -16.18 -27.99 -3.85
N GLY A 386 -15.46 -26.88 -3.78
CA GLY A 386 -15.57 -25.80 -4.73
C GLY A 386 -16.69 -24.79 -4.46
N GLU A 387 -17.56 -25.05 -3.50
CA GLU A 387 -18.67 -24.16 -3.17
C GLU A 387 -18.30 -23.21 -2.02
N VAL A 388 -18.46 -21.90 -2.26
CA VAL A 388 -18.28 -20.86 -1.24
C VAL A 388 -19.53 -20.78 -0.37
N GLY A 389 -19.37 -21.17 0.90
CA GLY A 389 -20.45 -21.32 1.86
C GLY A 389 -20.55 -20.20 2.90
N ALA A 390 -20.62 -20.59 4.17
CA ALA A 390 -20.84 -19.68 5.29
C ALA A 390 -19.63 -18.76 5.54
N ALA A 391 -19.90 -17.56 6.05
CA ALA A 391 -18.86 -16.70 6.60
C ALA A 391 -18.24 -17.35 7.86
N LEU A 392 -16.93 -17.27 7.97
CA LEU A 392 -16.16 -17.86 9.07
C LEU A 392 -15.97 -16.86 10.20
N SER A 393 -16.14 -17.33 11.43
CA SER A 393 -15.82 -16.59 12.66
C SER A 393 -14.58 -17.16 13.34
N GLU A 394 -13.78 -16.28 13.94
CA GLU A 394 -12.70 -16.61 14.89
C GLU A 394 -11.78 -17.77 14.43
N THR A 395 -11.63 -17.91 13.13
CA THR A 395 -10.80 -18.95 12.54
C THR A 395 -9.36 -18.48 12.42
N MET A 396 -8.44 -19.24 12.94
CA MET A 396 -7.01 -18.99 12.80
C MET A 396 -6.44 -19.79 11.65
N ILE A 397 -5.48 -19.19 10.94
CA ILE A 397 -4.57 -19.91 10.06
C ILE A 397 -3.13 -19.74 10.55
N ASN A 398 -2.37 -20.79 10.40
CA ASN A 398 -0.95 -20.81 10.74
C ASN A 398 -0.16 -21.26 9.51
N GLY A 399 0.97 -20.64 9.29
CA GLY A 399 1.80 -20.94 8.14
C GLY A 399 3.13 -20.21 8.15
N ASN A 400 3.78 -20.25 7.01
CA ASN A 400 5.01 -19.53 6.74
C ASN A 400 4.90 -18.84 5.38
N VAL A 401 5.11 -17.52 5.33
CA VAL A 401 4.91 -16.73 4.11
C VAL A 401 5.83 -17.19 2.97
N ALA A 402 7.09 -17.55 3.26
CA ALA A 402 8.00 -18.03 2.23
C ALA A 402 7.54 -19.37 1.63
N HIS A 403 6.90 -20.23 2.45
CA HIS A 403 6.27 -21.45 1.96
C HIS A 403 5.02 -21.14 1.14
N MET A 404 4.16 -20.26 1.61
CA MET A 404 2.95 -19.86 0.88
C MET A 404 3.29 -19.31 -0.51
N LEU A 405 4.33 -18.50 -0.65
CA LEU A 405 4.76 -17.99 -1.96
C LEU A 405 5.20 -19.13 -2.90
N ARG A 406 5.78 -20.20 -2.38
CA ARG A 406 6.17 -21.41 -3.17
C ARG A 406 4.97 -22.29 -3.49
N ASP A 407 4.03 -22.39 -2.56
CA ASP A 407 2.89 -23.30 -2.61
C ASP A 407 1.66 -22.68 -3.33
N VAL A 408 1.86 -21.56 -4.06
CA VAL A 408 0.85 -21.01 -4.97
C VAL A 408 0.61 -22.01 -6.10
N VAL A 409 -0.63 -22.47 -6.23
CA VAL A 409 -1.06 -23.46 -7.22
C VAL A 409 -1.92 -22.88 -8.34
N ALA A 410 -2.51 -21.70 -8.13
CA ALA A 410 -3.27 -20.99 -9.17
C ALA A 410 -3.31 -19.49 -8.90
N VAL A 411 -3.40 -18.71 -9.98
CA VAL A 411 -3.55 -17.25 -9.98
C VAL A 411 -4.73 -16.91 -10.89
N SER A 412 -5.63 -16.03 -10.44
CA SER A 412 -6.83 -15.68 -11.20
C SER A 412 -6.53 -14.80 -12.42
N ALA A 413 -7.41 -14.87 -13.41
CA ALA A 413 -7.44 -13.94 -14.54
C ALA A 413 -7.93 -12.56 -14.10
N GLU A 414 -8.91 -12.53 -13.18
CA GLU A 414 -9.44 -11.32 -12.58
C GLU A 414 -8.46 -10.72 -11.59
N ARG A 415 -8.49 -9.40 -11.48
CA ARG A 415 -7.65 -8.64 -10.53
C ARG A 415 -8.37 -7.39 -10.06
N ILE A 416 -7.96 -6.86 -8.92
CA ILE A 416 -8.35 -5.54 -8.46
C ILE A 416 -7.14 -4.62 -8.56
N ASP A 417 -7.33 -3.49 -9.25
CA ASP A 417 -6.38 -2.39 -9.32
C ASP A 417 -6.84 -1.28 -8.38
N THR A 418 -6.08 -1.06 -7.31
CA THR A 418 -6.33 0.02 -6.33
C THR A 418 -5.47 1.26 -6.58
N GLY A 419 -4.79 1.35 -7.73
CA GLY A 419 -3.81 2.41 -7.99
C GLY A 419 -2.44 2.09 -7.42
N GLY A 420 -2.32 1.95 -6.10
CA GLY A 420 -1.08 1.56 -5.43
C GLY A 420 -0.71 0.09 -5.62
N TRP A 421 -1.69 -0.77 -5.71
CA TRP A 421 -1.54 -2.21 -5.91
C TRP A 421 -2.48 -2.71 -7.00
N CYS A 422 -2.00 -3.65 -7.83
CA CYS A 422 -2.82 -4.35 -8.80
C CYS A 422 -2.62 -5.86 -8.61
N MET A 423 -3.59 -6.52 -7.96
CA MET A 423 -3.44 -7.88 -7.48
C MET A 423 -4.57 -8.79 -7.95
N PRO A 424 -4.26 -10.03 -8.41
CA PRO A 424 -5.23 -11.10 -8.64
C PRO A 424 -5.59 -11.80 -7.32
N TRP A 425 -6.57 -12.70 -7.37
CA TRP A 425 -6.75 -13.73 -6.35
C TRP A 425 -5.70 -14.83 -6.54
N VAL A 426 -5.26 -15.40 -5.42
CA VAL A 426 -4.20 -16.42 -5.43
C VAL A 426 -4.63 -17.61 -4.57
N ARG A 427 -4.57 -18.82 -5.13
CA ARG A 427 -4.80 -20.05 -4.38
C ARG A 427 -3.47 -20.60 -3.86
N VAL A 428 -3.42 -20.86 -2.56
CA VAL A 428 -2.28 -21.46 -1.86
C VAL A 428 -2.76 -22.72 -1.17
N SER A 429 -2.01 -23.80 -1.24
CA SER A 429 -2.35 -25.07 -0.61
C SER A 429 -1.61 -25.28 0.72
N GLY A 430 -2.15 -26.17 1.56
CA GLY A 430 -1.44 -26.73 2.71
C GLY A 430 -1.42 -25.89 3.98
N LEU A 431 -2.36 -24.96 4.19
CA LEU A 431 -2.43 -24.16 5.41
C LEU A 431 -3.22 -24.86 6.53
N HIS A 432 -2.78 -24.63 7.77
CA HIS A 432 -3.45 -25.18 8.96
C HIS A 432 -4.53 -24.23 9.46
N PHE A 433 -5.73 -24.75 9.62
CA PHE A 433 -6.90 -24.08 10.17
C PHE A 433 -7.19 -24.54 11.59
N SER A 434 -7.40 -23.59 12.53
CA SER A 434 -7.71 -23.88 13.92
C SER A 434 -8.68 -22.88 14.57
#